data_9e013178d6b760ae173456de56adcb09
#
_entry.id   9e013178d6b760ae173456de56adcb09
#
_cell.length_a   1.000
_cell.length_b   1.000
_cell.length_c   1.000
_cell.angle_alpha   90.00
_cell.angle_beta   90.00
_cell.angle_gamma   90.00
#
_symmetry.space_group_name_H-M   'P 1'
#
loop_
_entity.id
_entity.type
_entity.pdbx_description
1 polymer ?
#
loop_
_entity_poly.entity_id
_entity_poly.type
_entity_poly.pdbx_seq_one_letter_code
_entity_poly.pdbx_strand_id
1 'polypeptide(L)'
;FIDTFMDGPQNNEVACYFSAGQFTDDSAQALLFLDAICEYNTIPDANILAQKLLKWIKNVNGFEKNLLGASSKAALLAHSKNEDYKLYTSKAETNGAAMRIAPLGCIIDYSDLNKMAQAVAKISSVTHSTDVTIAGASMIAQAVASAIYGKNFDDILDDVFKIHDIALSLGTPTYSANSKARLKVAISLLDK
;
A
#
# COMPACT_ATOMS: atom_id res chain seq x y z
N PHE A 1 -22.29 -12.42 -0.86
CA PHE A 1 -21.84 -12.81 0.48
C PHE A 1 -21.16 -14.16 0.39
N ILE A 2 -20.03 -14.33 1.10
CA ILE A 2 -19.30 -15.60 1.19
C ILE A 2 -19.76 -16.26 2.48
N ASP A 3 -20.46 -17.39 2.38
CA ASP A 3 -20.96 -18.10 3.53
C ASP A 3 -19.91 -18.99 4.21
N THR A 4 -18.91 -19.42 3.43
CA THR A 4 -17.82 -20.28 3.91
C THR A 4 -16.50 -19.92 3.22
N PHE A 5 -15.39 -20.00 3.97
CA PHE A 5 -14.06 -19.94 3.39
C PHE A 5 -13.66 -21.31 2.85
N MET A 6 -13.02 -21.33 1.69
CA MET A 6 -12.52 -22.56 1.06
C MET A 6 -11.01 -22.45 0.86
N ASP A 7 -10.34 -23.61 0.82
CA ASP A 7 -8.94 -23.67 0.41
C ASP A 7 -8.75 -23.17 -1.01
N GLY A 8 -7.61 -22.59 -1.30
CA GLY A 8 -7.26 -22.17 -2.63
C GLY A 8 -7.26 -23.34 -3.61
N PRO A 9 -7.75 -23.14 -4.86
CA PRO A 9 -7.84 -24.22 -5.84
C PRO A 9 -6.47 -24.76 -6.23
N GLN A 10 -6.33 -26.07 -6.20
CA GLN A 10 -5.05 -26.77 -6.43
C GLN A 10 -4.49 -26.60 -7.86
N ASN A 11 -5.32 -26.21 -8.80
CA ASN A 11 -4.91 -25.94 -10.18
C ASN A 11 -4.45 -24.48 -10.40
N ASN A 12 -4.38 -23.66 -9.36
CA ASN A 12 -3.85 -22.29 -9.42
C ASN A 12 -2.46 -22.25 -8.75
N GLU A 13 -1.46 -21.77 -9.47
CA GLU A 13 -0.05 -21.80 -9.05
C GLU A 13 0.24 -20.97 -7.76
N VAL A 14 -0.62 -20.02 -7.41
CA VAL A 14 -0.48 -19.19 -6.21
C VAL A 14 -1.53 -19.56 -5.16
N ALA A 15 -2.78 -19.66 -5.57
CA ALA A 15 -3.89 -19.88 -4.63
C ALA A 15 -3.81 -21.25 -3.92
N CYS A 16 -3.18 -22.26 -4.52
CA CYS A 16 -2.98 -23.59 -3.89
C CYS A 16 -2.20 -23.54 -2.57
N TYR A 17 -1.50 -22.45 -2.28
CA TYR A 17 -0.77 -22.25 -1.04
C TYR A 17 -1.61 -21.65 0.09
N PHE A 18 -2.85 -21.25 -0.17
CA PHE A 18 -3.72 -20.61 0.81
C PHE A 18 -4.76 -21.57 1.37
N SER A 19 -4.79 -21.66 2.70
CA SER A 19 -5.85 -22.38 3.42
C SER A 19 -7.09 -21.51 3.58
N ALA A 20 -8.23 -22.15 3.81
CA ALA A 20 -9.50 -21.49 4.10
C ALA A 20 -9.36 -20.44 5.23
N GLY A 21 -9.82 -19.21 4.99
CA GLY A 21 -9.74 -18.10 5.93
C GLY A 21 -8.36 -17.45 6.09
N GLN A 22 -7.34 -17.92 5.37
CA GLN A 22 -6.02 -17.29 5.38
C GLN A 22 -6.06 -15.97 4.59
N PHE A 23 -5.50 -14.91 5.17
CA PHE A 23 -5.30 -13.63 4.48
C PHE A 23 -4.06 -13.65 3.58
N THR A 24 -4.05 -12.80 2.55
CA THR A 24 -2.97 -12.67 1.58
C THR A 24 -1.91 -11.65 2.02
N ASP A 25 -1.01 -11.31 1.11
CA ASP A 25 0.09 -10.35 1.35
C ASP A 25 -0.40 -8.95 1.69
N ASP A 26 -1.57 -8.53 1.22
CA ASP A 26 -2.18 -7.24 1.57
C ASP A 26 -2.29 -7.06 3.09
N SER A 27 -3.01 -7.97 3.74
CA SER A 27 -3.21 -7.93 5.19
C SER A 27 -1.91 -8.22 5.95
N ALA A 28 -1.09 -9.18 5.47
CA ALA A 28 0.18 -9.51 6.10
C ALA A 28 1.11 -8.30 6.14
N GLN A 29 1.24 -7.56 5.05
CA GLN A 29 2.10 -6.37 4.98
C GLN A 29 1.54 -5.20 5.79
N ALA A 30 0.21 -5.01 5.84
CA ALA A 30 -0.42 -4.02 6.70
C ALA A 30 -0.16 -4.30 8.19
N LEU A 31 -0.30 -5.56 8.62
CA LEU A 31 -0.01 -5.98 10.00
C LEU A 31 1.47 -5.81 10.35
N LEU A 32 2.39 -6.15 9.45
CA LEU A 32 3.83 -5.94 9.67
C LEU A 32 4.18 -4.45 9.81
N PHE A 33 3.49 -3.59 9.07
CA PHE A 33 3.67 -2.16 9.20
C PHE A 33 3.09 -1.64 10.52
N LEU A 34 1.91 -2.12 10.94
CA LEU A 34 1.32 -1.82 12.23
C LEU A 34 2.24 -2.28 13.38
N ASP A 35 2.78 -3.50 13.32
CA ASP A 35 3.75 -4.03 14.29
C ASP A 35 4.98 -3.11 14.39
N ALA A 36 5.49 -2.63 13.26
CA ALA A 36 6.62 -1.70 13.26
C ALA A 36 6.27 -0.37 13.93
N ILE A 37 5.10 0.18 13.69
CA ILE A 37 4.62 1.39 14.37
C ILE A 37 4.55 1.17 15.88
N CYS A 38 3.98 0.05 16.32
CA CYS A 38 3.84 -0.28 17.74
C CYS A 38 5.21 -0.52 18.43
N GLU A 39 6.12 -1.22 17.75
CA GLU A 39 7.46 -1.53 18.29
C GLU A 39 8.30 -0.27 18.48
N TYR A 40 8.26 0.65 17.53
CA TYR A 40 9.07 1.88 17.57
C TYR A 40 8.33 3.08 18.14
N ASN A 41 7.04 2.95 18.43
CA ASN A 41 6.15 4.02 18.89
C ASN A 41 6.22 5.29 18.01
N THR A 42 6.46 5.10 16.71
CA THR A 42 6.57 6.16 15.70
C THR A 42 6.44 5.56 14.29
N ILE A 43 6.42 6.43 13.28
CA ILE A 43 6.53 6.01 11.88
C ILE A 43 7.93 5.43 11.65
N PRO A 44 8.07 4.14 11.32
CA PRO A 44 9.36 3.51 11.16
C PRO A 44 10.14 4.10 9.97
N ASP A 45 11.45 3.91 9.98
CA ASP A 45 12.25 4.16 8.78
C ASP A 45 11.92 3.14 7.67
N ALA A 46 12.04 3.56 6.41
CA ALA A 46 11.78 2.70 5.25
C ALA A 46 12.63 1.41 5.28
N ASN A 47 13.89 1.49 5.75
CA ASN A 47 14.77 0.33 5.87
C ASN A 47 14.27 -0.67 6.92
N ILE A 48 13.71 -0.20 8.03
CA ILE A 48 13.10 -1.06 9.06
C ILE A 48 11.93 -1.85 8.44
N LEU A 49 11.05 -1.18 7.72
CA LEU A 49 9.95 -1.84 7.04
C LEU A 49 10.46 -2.84 5.98
N ALA A 50 11.46 -2.47 5.18
CA ALA A 50 12.06 -3.38 4.20
C ALA A 50 12.59 -4.65 4.86
N GLN A 51 13.31 -4.53 5.99
CA GLN A 51 13.83 -5.68 6.74
C GLN A 51 12.72 -6.57 7.30
N LYS A 52 11.65 -5.98 7.85
CA LYS A 52 10.49 -6.75 8.34
C LYS A 52 9.80 -7.50 7.21
N LEU A 53 9.59 -6.87 6.07
CA LEU A 53 9.03 -7.50 4.87
C LEU A 53 9.91 -8.64 4.36
N LEU A 54 11.23 -8.43 4.30
CA LEU A 54 12.20 -9.47 3.90
C LEU A 54 12.20 -10.66 4.86
N LYS A 55 12.15 -10.40 6.16
CA LYS A 55 12.06 -11.46 7.18
C LYS A 55 10.78 -12.27 7.01
N TRP A 56 9.65 -11.59 6.86
CA TRP A 56 8.36 -12.25 6.66
C TRP A 56 8.35 -13.12 5.41
N ILE A 57 8.72 -12.56 4.25
CA ILE A 57 8.61 -13.28 2.97
C ILE A 57 9.53 -14.50 2.92
N LYS A 58 10.70 -14.44 3.58
CA LYS A 58 11.60 -15.61 3.76
C LYS A 58 10.96 -16.68 4.63
N ASN A 59 10.34 -16.28 5.76
CA ASN A 59 9.72 -17.21 6.70
C ASN A 59 8.56 -18.03 6.08
N VAL A 60 7.84 -17.43 5.14
CA VAL A 60 6.71 -18.09 4.45
C VAL A 60 7.11 -18.73 3.12
N ASN A 61 8.41 -18.72 2.75
CA ASN A 61 8.93 -19.12 1.43
C ASN A 61 8.21 -18.40 0.27
N GLY A 62 7.90 -17.12 0.47
CA GLY A 62 6.98 -16.39 -0.39
C GLY A 62 7.58 -16.01 -1.75
N PHE A 63 8.91 -16.01 -1.90
CA PHE A 63 9.54 -15.83 -3.21
C PHE A 63 9.32 -17.04 -4.12
N GLU A 64 9.46 -18.25 -3.59
CA GLU A 64 9.24 -19.52 -4.30
C GLU A 64 7.76 -19.76 -4.58
N LYS A 65 6.90 -19.46 -3.59
CA LYS A 65 5.44 -19.58 -3.70
C LYS A 65 4.80 -18.44 -4.49
N ASN A 66 5.58 -17.48 -4.96
CA ASN A 66 5.11 -16.32 -5.72
C ASN A 66 3.99 -15.51 -5.02
N LEU A 67 4.10 -15.33 -3.70
CA LEU A 67 3.09 -14.67 -2.86
C LEU A 67 3.13 -13.13 -2.95
N LEU A 68 4.08 -12.56 -3.68
CA LEU A 68 4.20 -11.12 -3.87
C LEU A 68 3.85 -10.71 -5.29
N GLY A 69 3.21 -9.57 -5.46
CA GLY A 69 3.12 -8.90 -6.76
C GLY A 69 4.51 -8.61 -7.35
N ALA A 70 4.62 -8.59 -8.68
CA ALA A 70 5.89 -8.50 -9.40
C ALA A 70 6.78 -7.32 -8.96
N SER A 71 6.19 -6.13 -8.77
CA SER A 71 6.90 -4.93 -8.34
C SER A 71 7.52 -5.08 -6.94
N SER A 72 6.72 -5.56 -5.97
CA SER A 72 7.20 -5.81 -4.60
C SER A 72 8.27 -6.89 -4.56
N LYS A 73 8.10 -7.96 -5.36
CA LYS A 73 9.09 -9.05 -5.47
C LYS A 73 10.43 -8.52 -5.98
N ALA A 74 10.43 -7.77 -7.07
CA ALA A 74 11.64 -7.21 -7.66
C ALA A 74 12.38 -6.26 -6.70
N ALA A 75 11.64 -5.33 -6.08
CA ALA A 75 12.23 -4.39 -5.13
C ALA A 75 12.82 -5.10 -3.88
N LEU A 76 12.10 -6.04 -3.28
CA LEU A 76 12.57 -6.79 -2.11
C LEU A 76 13.74 -7.72 -2.43
N LEU A 77 13.79 -8.32 -3.62
CA LEU A 77 14.97 -9.06 -4.07
C LEU A 77 16.20 -8.16 -4.20
N ALA A 78 16.06 -6.96 -4.77
CA ALA A 78 17.15 -6.00 -4.83
C ALA A 78 17.62 -5.57 -3.43
N HIS A 79 16.68 -5.28 -2.50
CA HIS A 79 17.02 -5.03 -1.10
C HIS A 79 17.80 -6.19 -0.47
N SER A 80 17.42 -7.45 -0.74
CA SER A 80 18.08 -8.62 -0.16
C SER A 80 19.51 -8.82 -0.64
N LYS A 81 19.85 -8.28 -1.80
CA LYS A 81 21.16 -8.37 -2.44
C LYS A 81 21.99 -7.09 -2.28
N ASN A 82 21.49 -6.08 -1.58
CA ASN A 82 22.07 -4.73 -1.49
C ASN A 82 22.26 -4.07 -2.87
N GLU A 83 21.39 -4.38 -3.82
CA GLU A 83 21.34 -3.75 -5.14
C GLU A 83 20.51 -2.45 -5.07
N ASP A 84 20.61 -1.60 -6.10
CA ASP A 84 19.80 -0.38 -6.18
C ASP A 84 18.33 -0.71 -6.49
N TYR A 85 17.54 -0.83 -5.43
CA TYR A 85 16.11 -1.11 -5.54
C TYR A 85 15.29 0.03 -6.20
N LYS A 86 15.84 1.24 -6.28
CA LYS A 86 15.18 2.39 -6.93
C LYS A 86 14.93 2.14 -8.42
N LEU A 87 15.76 1.32 -9.07
CA LEU A 87 15.57 0.90 -10.45
C LEU A 87 14.23 0.17 -10.68
N TYR A 88 13.70 -0.47 -9.64
CA TYR A 88 12.43 -1.20 -9.67
C TYR A 88 11.29 -0.36 -9.13
N THR A 89 11.47 0.32 -7.98
CA THR A 89 10.40 1.07 -7.33
C THR A 89 9.93 2.27 -8.14
N SER A 90 10.83 2.91 -8.92
CA SER A 90 10.51 4.02 -9.82
C SER A 90 9.68 3.65 -11.05
N LYS A 91 9.42 2.36 -11.26
CA LYS A 91 8.59 1.82 -12.35
C LYS A 91 7.39 1.02 -11.83
N ALA A 92 7.22 0.96 -10.52
CA ALA A 92 6.18 0.17 -9.88
C ALA A 92 4.86 0.96 -9.86
N GLU A 93 3.86 0.52 -10.61
CA GLU A 93 2.56 1.19 -10.77
C GLU A 93 1.38 0.37 -10.21
N THR A 94 1.68 -0.70 -9.43
CA THR A 94 0.66 -1.56 -8.82
C THR A 94 0.20 -1.02 -7.46
N ASN A 95 -0.84 -1.64 -6.87
CA ASN A 95 -1.44 -1.23 -5.60
C ASN A 95 -0.62 -1.60 -4.35
N GLY A 96 0.58 -2.19 -4.49
CA GLY A 96 1.33 -2.74 -3.35
C GLY A 96 1.73 -1.73 -2.27
N ALA A 97 1.74 -0.43 -2.55
CA ALA A 97 1.86 0.61 -1.52
C ALA A 97 0.51 0.87 -0.82
N ALA A 98 -0.57 1.02 -1.60
CA ALA A 98 -1.91 1.38 -1.10
C ALA A 98 -2.50 0.28 -0.18
N MET A 99 -2.30 -1.00 -0.52
CA MET A 99 -2.85 -2.13 0.21
C MET A 99 -2.37 -2.23 1.67
N ARG A 100 -1.19 -1.69 2.00
CA ARG A 100 -0.59 -1.79 3.35
C ARG A 100 -0.57 -0.49 4.15
N ILE A 101 -0.99 0.64 3.56
CA ILE A 101 -0.73 1.97 4.14
C ILE A 101 -1.72 2.40 5.22
N ALA A 102 -2.87 1.73 5.36
CA ALA A 102 -3.95 2.10 6.27
C ALA A 102 -3.47 2.42 7.72
N PRO A 103 -2.51 1.68 8.33
CA PRO A 103 -2.02 1.99 9.67
C PRO A 103 -1.44 3.40 9.82
N LEU A 104 -0.93 4.00 8.74
CA LEU A 104 -0.40 5.36 8.78
C LEU A 104 -1.51 6.39 9.03
N GLY A 105 -2.71 6.16 8.46
CA GLY A 105 -3.89 6.98 8.71
C GLY A 105 -4.39 6.95 10.15
N CYS A 106 -4.00 5.93 10.93
CA CYS A 106 -4.36 5.83 12.34
C CYS A 106 -3.50 6.73 13.25
N ILE A 107 -2.34 7.21 12.80
CA ILE A 107 -1.35 7.90 13.64
C ILE A 107 -0.97 9.30 13.18
N ILE A 108 -1.38 9.71 11.99
CA ILE A 108 -1.15 11.07 11.48
C ILE A 108 -2.46 11.85 11.53
N ASP A 109 -2.38 13.09 12.01
CA ASP A 109 -3.51 14.00 12.03
C ASP A 109 -4.05 14.20 10.61
N TYR A 110 -5.34 14.01 10.42
CA TYR A 110 -6.01 14.11 9.12
C TYR A 110 -5.88 15.50 8.48
N SER A 111 -5.67 16.55 9.27
CA SER A 111 -5.55 17.93 8.80
C SER A 111 -4.17 18.25 8.21
N ASP A 112 -3.14 17.48 8.53
CA ASP A 112 -1.77 17.69 8.03
C ASP A 112 -1.49 16.86 6.77
N LEU A 113 -2.11 17.29 5.66
CA LEU A 113 -2.00 16.61 4.36
C LEU A 113 -0.56 16.50 3.86
N ASN A 114 0.29 17.52 4.11
CA ASN A 114 1.68 17.50 3.67
C ASN A 114 2.49 16.45 4.42
N LYS A 115 2.34 16.38 5.75
CA LYS A 115 2.99 15.37 6.57
C LYS A 115 2.51 13.97 6.19
N MET A 116 1.21 13.80 5.97
CA MET A 116 0.64 12.53 5.52
C MET A 116 1.26 12.10 4.19
N ALA A 117 1.27 12.95 3.17
CA ALA A 117 1.81 12.63 1.85
C ALA A 117 3.31 12.29 1.89
N GLN A 118 4.12 13.06 2.65
CA GLN A 118 5.55 12.80 2.82
C GLN A 118 5.81 11.47 3.54
N ALA A 119 5.05 11.16 4.59
CA ALA A 119 5.16 9.89 5.31
C ALA A 119 4.79 8.70 4.42
N VAL A 120 3.70 8.83 3.65
CA VAL A 120 3.30 7.82 2.66
C VAL A 120 4.38 7.62 1.61
N ALA A 121 4.93 8.69 1.04
CA ALA A 121 6.01 8.60 0.05
C ALA A 121 7.23 7.85 0.61
N LYS A 122 7.65 8.18 1.84
CA LYS A 122 8.76 7.52 2.53
C LYS A 122 8.53 6.03 2.71
N ILE A 123 7.37 5.63 3.22
CA ILE A 123 7.03 4.22 3.50
C ILE A 123 6.78 3.43 2.22
N SER A 124 6.15 4.05 1.23
CA SER A 124 5.87 3.42 -0.07
C SER A 124 7.15 3.11 -0.85
N SER A 125 8.19 3.97 -0.73
CA SER A 125 9.44 3.88 -1.49
C SER A 125 10.20 2.56 -1.32
N VAL A 126 9.87 1.77 -0.28
CA VAL A 126 10.41 0.41 -0.08
C VAL A 126 10.17 -0.48 -1.31
N THR A 127 9.02 -0.31 -1.97
CA THR A 127 8.62 -1.14 -3.12
C THR A 127 8.01 -0.35 -4.27
N HIS A 128 7.51 0.86 -4.03
CA HIS A 128 6.77 1.68 -5.01
C HIS A 128 7.10 3.14 -4.79
N SER A 129 7.60 3.83 -5.83
CA SER A 129 7.95 5.24 -5.75
C SER A 129 7.47 6.08 -6.95
N THR A 130 6.53 5.54 -7.74
CA THR A 130 5.90 6.32 -8.82
C THR A 130 4.87 7.30 -8.26
N ASP A 131 4.62 8.37 -8.99
CA ASP A 131 3.65 9.41 -8.66
C ASP A 131 2.24 8.85 -8.40
N VAL A 132 1.75 7.99 -9.30
CA VAL A 132 0.41 7.38 -9.19
C VAL A 132 0.30 6.43 -7.99
N THR A 133 1.37 5.71 -7.62
CA THR A 133 1.31 4.80 -6.46
C THR A 133 1.38 5.56 -5.14
N ILE A 134 2.21 6.59 -5.05
CA ILE A 134 2.27 7.45 -3.86
C ILE A 134 0.96 8.21 -3.69
N ALA A 135 0.40 8.76 -4.78
CA ALA A 135 -0.88 9.46 -4.73
C ALA A 135 -2.02 8.51 -4.31
N GLY A 136 -2.11 7.32 -4.92
CA GLY A 136 -3.12 6.33 -4.57
C GLY A 136 -3.01 5.85 -3.10
N ALA A 137 -1.80 5.57 -2.63
CA ALA A 137 -1.57 5.20 -1.22
C ALA A 137 -1.92 6.35 -0.26
N SER A 138 -1.60 7.61 -0.64
CA SER A 138 -1.96 8.79 0.17
C SER A 138 -3.47 8.97 0.28
N MET A 139 -4.22 8.69 -0.79
CA MET A 139 -5.69 8.71 -0.76
C MET A 139 -6.24 7.73 0.28
N ILE A 140 -5.70 6.50 0.35
CA ILE A 140 -6.13 5.50 1.33
C ILE A 140 -5.78 5.93 2.77
N ALA A 141 -4.54 6.36 3.01
CA ALA A 141 -4.13 6.82 4.34
C ALA A 141 -4.97 8.01 4.82
N GLN A 142 -5.26 8.96 3.95
CA GLN A 142 -6.09 10.13 4.26
C GLN A 142 -7.54 9.73 4.52
N ALA A 143 -8.10 8.84 3.70
CA ALA A 143 -9.46 8.36 3.92
C ALA A 143 -9.63 7.72 5.31
N VAL A 144 -8.67 6.89 5.71
CA VAL A 144 -8.64 6.27 7.06
C VAL A 144 -8.55 7.33 8.15
N ALA A 145 -7.63 8.30 8.03
CA ALA A 145 -7.47 9.36 9.02
C ALA A 145 -8.73 10.22 9.16
N SER A 146 -9.34 10.66 8.04
CA SER A 146 -10.56 11.45 8.03
C SER A 146 -11.76 10.68 8.59
N ALA A 147 -11.86 9.37 8.29
CA ALA A 147 -12.91 8.50 8.82
C ALA A 147 -12.79 8.29 10.33
N ILE A 148 -11.57 8.07 10.86
CA ILE A 148 -11.31 7.95 12.31
C ILE A 148 -11.69 9.24 13.03
N TYR A 149 -11.48 10.39 12.41
CA TYR A 149 -11.88 11.69 12.94
C TYR A 149 -13.40 11.91 12.93
N GLY A 150 -14.17 11.05 12.25
CA GLY A 150 -15.62 11.07 12.19
C GLY A 150 -16.19 11.94 11.07
N LYS A 151 -15.44 12.22 10.01
CA LYS A 151 -15.95 12.92 8.83
C LYS A 151 -16.97 12.09 8.08
N ASN A 152 -17.95 12.76 7.46
CA ASN A 152 -18.88 12.11 6.54
C ASN A 152 -18.17 11.75 5.21
N PHE A 153 -18.82 10.97 4.37
CA PHE A 153 -18.23 10.43 3.16
C PHE A 153 -17.81 11.51 2.15
N ASP A 154 -18.61 12.56 2.00
CA ASP A 154 -18.32 13.64 1.05
C ASP A 154 -17.09 14.46 1.49
N ASP A 155 -16.98 14.77 2.78
CA ASP A 155 -15.80 15.43 3.34
C ASP A 155 -14.55 14.56 3.24
N ILE A 156 -14.68 13.23 3.39
CA ILE A 156 -13.58 12.28 3.17
C ILE A 156 -13.12 12.34 1.72
N LEU A 157 -14.04 12.33 0.75
CA LEU A 157 -13.71 12.44 -0.67
C LEU A 157 -12.97 13.73 -0.99
N ASP A 158 -13.39 14.85 -0.41
CA ASP A 158 -12.72 16.14 -0.61
C ASP A 158 -11.28 16.11 -0.10
N ASP A 159 -11.03 15.55 1.08
CA ASP A 159 -9.68 15.40 1.62
C ASP A 159 -8.82 14.46 0.77
N VAL A 160 -9.39 13.35 0.34
CA VAL A 160 -8.75 12.37 -0.55
C VAL A 160 -8.34 13.01 -1.88
N PHE A 161 -9.16 13.89 -2.46
CA PHE A 161 -8.82 14.61 -3.69
C PHE A 161 -7.74 15.67 -3.49
N LYS A 162 -7.71 16.34 -2.32
CA LYS A 162 -6.67 17.33 -1.99
C LYS A 162 -5.31 16.67 -1.81
N ILE A 163 -5.24 15.59 -1.01
CA ILE A 163 -3.96 14.91 -0.75
C ILE A 163 -3.40 14.26 -2.01
N HIS A 164 -4.25 13.74 -2.91
CA HIS A 164 -3.82 13.18 -4.18
C HIS A 164 -2.94 14.17 -4.96
N ASP A 165 -3.40 15.44 -5.09
CA ASP A 165 -2.69 16.44 -5.87
C ASP A 165 -1.34 16.83 -5.24
N ILE A 166 -1.26 16.85 -3.91
CA ILE A 166 0.00 17.05 -3.17
C ILE A 166 0.95 15.87 -3.42
N ALA A 167 0.44 14.66 -3.28
CA ALA A 167 1.24 13.43 -3.31
C ALA A 167 1.81 13.09 -4.69
N LEU A 168 1.14 13.48 -5.78
CA LEU A 168 1.65 13.31 -7.14
C LEU A 168 3.05 13.90 -7.34
N SER A 169 3.34 15.05 -6.70
CA SER A 169 4.65 15.70 -6.82
C SER A 169 5.80 14.99 -6.10
N LEU A 170 5.49 13.97 -5.28
CA LEU A 170 6.47 13.27 -4.44
C LEU A 170 7.01 11.98 -5.07
N GLY A 171 6.45 11.55 -6.19
CA GLY A 171 6.86 10.33 -6.88
C GLY A 171 7.54 10.55 -8.21
N THR A 172 8.11 9.47 -8.74
CA THR A 172 8.65 9.46 -10.11
C THR A 172 7.50 9.59 -11.10
N PRO A 173 7.50 10.57 -12.02
CA PRO A 173 6.44 10.77 -12.98
C PRO A 173 6.21 9.55 -13.88
N THR A 174 4.95 9.20 -14.12
CA THR A 174 4.53 8.13 -15.02
C THR A 174 3.48 8.62 -16.02
N TYR A 175 3.17 7.79 -17.02
CA TYR A 175 2.08 8.02 -17.98
C TYR A 175 0.79 7.31 -17.58
N SER A 176 0.72 6.74 -16.38
CA SER A 176 -0.45 6.01 -15.92
C SER A 176 -1.63 6.91 -15.60
N ALA A 177 -2.83 6.36 -15.73
CA ALA A 177 -4.05 7.07 -15.43
C ALA A 177 -4.14 7.39 -13.93
N ASN A 178 -4.39 8.65 -13.66
CA ASN A 178 -4.47 9.25 -12.34
C ASN A 178 -5.66 8.69 -11.53
N SER A 179 -5.39 8.25 -10.30
CA SER A 179 -6.39 7.61 -9.41
C SER A 179 -7.57 8.53 -9.07
N LYS A 180 -7.34 9.83 -8.88
CA LYS A 180 -8.39 10.83 -8.65
C LYS A 180 -9.36 10.92 -9.82
N ALA A 181 -8.85 10.93 -11.06
CA ALA A 181 -9.70 10.96 -12.25
C ALA A 181 -10.54 9.69 -12.37
N ARG A 182 -9.95 8.52 -12.12
CA ARG A 182 -10.66 7.22 -12.12
C ARG A 182 -11.76 7.17 -11.05
N LEU A 183 -11.46 7.64 -9.83
CA LEU A 183 -12.44 7.67 -8.75
C LEU A 183 -13.61 8.61 -9.08
N LYS A 184 -13.35 9.79 -9.64
CA LYS A 184 -14.42 10.70 -10.11
C LYS A 184 -15.34 10.05 -11.14
N VAL A 185 -14.75 9.32 -12.11
CA VAL A 185 -15.55 8.56 -13.09
C VAL A 185 -16.38 7.49 -12.40
N ALA A 186 -15.81 6.72 -11.47
CA ALA A 186 -16.55 5.70 -10.72
C ALA A 186 -17.74 6.29 -9.95
N ILE A 187 -17.53 7.40 -9.23
CA ILE A 187 -18.60 8.10 -8.50
C ILE A 187 -19.70 8.56 -9.46
N SER A 188 -19.36 9.15 -10.61
CA SER A 188 -20.35 9.60 -11.59
C SER A 188 -21.20 8.47 -12.21
N LEU A 189 -20.83 7.23 -12.03
CA LEU A 189 -21.60 6.07 -12.48
C LEU A 189 -22.57 5.56 -11.42
N LEU A 190 -22.43 5.96 -10.15
CA LEU A 190 -23.34 5.58 -9.06
C LEU A 190 -24.65 6.38 -9.11
N ASP A 191 -24.64 7.55 -9.74
CA ASP A 191 -25.79 8.44 -9.87
C ASP A 191 -26.68 8.11 -11.09
N LYS A 192 -26.42 6.99 -11.79
CA LYS A 192 -27.17 6.49 -12.94
C LYS A 192 -27.92 5.20 -12.61
#